data_01d0f063f12f5815161e8c0e65038297
#
_entry.id   01d0f063f12f5815161e8c0e65038297
#
_cell.length_a   1.000
_cell.length_b   1.000
_cell.length_c   1.000
_cell.angle_alpha   90.00
_cell.angle_beta   90.00
_cell.angle_gamma   90.00
#
_symmetry.space_group_name_H-M   'P 1'
#
loop_
_entity.id
_entity.type
_entity.pdbx_description
1 polymer ?
#
loop_
_entity_poly.entity_id
_entity_poly.type
_entity_poly.pdbx_seq_one_letter_code
_entity_poly.pdbx_strand_id
1 'polypeptide(L)'
;PGRRKALAGDRGRRLRGALAPDTRSGWALLLVVVLPTIAVFEELLFRGALVGVVAAGYGVSPWAMAVVASGAFALGHGAQGRLGMAVTGALGFVLAAAFVVTGSLLAVIVAHYLVNALEFVVHEGLGVEWSPDGA
;
A
#
# COMPACT_ATOMS: atom_id res chain seq x y z
N PRO A 1 -21.57 2.53 18.04
CA PRO A 1 -20.17 2.83 17.61
C PRO A 1 -19.45 1.60 17.04
N GLY A 2 -19.67 0.36 17.58
CA GLY A 2 -19.00 -0.86 17.13
C GLY A 2 -19.33 -1.31 15.69
N ARG A 3 -20.58 -1.16 15.25
CA ARG A 3 -21.01 -1.55 13.89
C ARG A 3 -20.27 -0.82 12.75
N ARG A 4 -19.89 0.44 12.95
CA ARG A 4 -19.17 1.21 11.90
C ARG A 4 -17.70 0.81 11.77
N LYS A 5 -17.05 0.38 12.85
CA LYS A 5 -15.67 -0.15 12.81
C LYS A 5 -15.61 -1.52 12.13
N ALA A 6 -16.56 -2.41 12.41
CA ALA A 6 -16.69 -3.70 11.75
C ALA A 6 -16.85 -3.58 10.23
N LEU A 7 -17.69 -2.62 9.77
CA LEU A 7 -17.94 -2.38 8.35
C LEU A 7 -16.72 -1.80 7.59
N ALA A 8 -15.82 -1.09 8.27
CA ALA A 8 -14.63 -0.52 7.63
C ALA A 8 -13.54 -1.58 7.38
N GLY A 9 -13.36 -2.54 8.30
CA GLY A 9 -12.45 -3.67 8.11
C GLY A 9 -12.97 -4.69 7.08
N ASP A 10 -14.29 -4.78 6.92
CA ASP A 10 -14.94 -5.70 5.99
C ASP A 10 -14.70 -5.35 4.51
N ARG A 11 -14.58 -4.06 4.18
CA ARG A 11 -14.34 -3.62 2.79
C ARG A 11 -12.97 -4.03 2.26
N GLY A 12 -11.92 -3.86 3.04
CA GLY A 12 -10.57 -4.29 2.66
C GLY A 12 -10.49 -5.80 2.46
N ARG A 13 -11.10 -6.57 3.35
CA ARG A 13 -11.20 -8.04 3.23
C ARG A 13 -11.94 -8.47 1.97
N ARG A 14 -13.08 -7.86 1.67
CA ARG A 14 -13.86 -8.18 0.45
C ARG A 14 -13.09 -7.88 -0.83
N LEU A 15 -12.34 -6.76 -0.87
CA LEU A 15 -11.52 -6.41 -2.03
C LEU A 15 -10.37 -7.41 -2.22
N ARG A 16 -9.65 -7.77 -1.15
CA ARG A 16 -8.60 -8.80 -1.23
C ARG A 16 -9.17 -10.16 -1.65
N GLY A 17 -10.23 -10.61 -0.98
CA GLY A 17 -10.88 -11.88 -1.31
C GLY A 17 -11.38 -11.94 -2.75
N ALA A 18 -11.86 -10.82 -3.30
CA ALA A 18 -12.25 -10.73 -4.72
C ALA A 18 -11.05 -10.80 -5.70
N LEU A 19 -9.85 -10.44 -5.24
CA LEU A 19 -8.62 -10.46 -6.02
C LEU A 19 -7.79 -11.72 -5.76
N ALA A 20 -8.09 -12.49 -4.71
CA ALA A 20 -7.36 -13.69 -4.36
C ALA A 20 -7.59 -14.80 -5.41
N PRO A 21 -6.52 -15.38 -5.96
CA PRO A 21 -6.65 -16.42 -6.96
C PRO A 21 -7.05 -17.77 -6.35
N ASP A 22 -7.86 -18.55 -7.09
CA ASP A 22 -8.25 -19.90 -6.71
C ASP A 22 -7.26 -20.98 -7.17
N THR A 23 -6.28 -20.62 -7.99
CA THR A 23 -5.34 -21.55 -8.62
C THR A 23 -3.88 -21.22 -8.33
N ARG A 24 -3.00 -22.22 -8.37
CA ARG A 24 -1.54 -22.01 -8.21
C ARG A 24 -0.96 -21.08 -9.28
N SER A 25 -1.42 -21.21 -10.52
CA SER A 25 -1.00 -20.32 -11.61
C SER A 25 -1.48 -18.89 -11.41
N GLY A 26 -2.68 -18.69 -10.88
CA GLY A 26 -3.19 -17.38 -10.50
C GLY A 26 -2.36 -16.75 -9.38
N TRP A 27 -1.97 -17.51 -8.36
CA TRP A 27 -1.06 -17.04 -7.32
C TRP A 27 0.32 -16.67 -7.87
N ALA A 28 0.88 -17.47 -8.78
CA ALA A 28 2.14 -17.14 -9.45
C ALA A 28 2.01 -15.84 -10.25
N LEU A 29 0.93 -15.66 -11.00
CA LEU A 29 0.66 -14.43 -11.75
C LEU A 29 0.53 -13.22 -10.83
N LEU A 30 -0.22 -13.35 -9.71
CA LEU A 30 -0.39 -12.28 -8.74
C LEU A 30 0.95 -11.85 -8.15
N LEU A 31 1.73 -12.79 -7.61
CA LEU A 31 2.96 -12.50 -6.87
C LEU A 31 4.12 -12.08 -7.78
N VAL A 32 4.22 -12.65 -9.00
CA VAL A 32 5.39 -12.42 -9.87
C VAL A 32 5.16 -11.31 -10.90
N VAL A 33 3.91 -11.03 -11.25
CA VAL A 33 3.59 -10.02 -12.28
C VAL A 33 2.76 -8.88 -11.72
N VAL A 34 1.59 -9.16 -11.14
CA VAL A 34 0.63 -8.11 -10.79
C VAL A 34 1.16 -7.23 -9.66
N LEU A 35 1.51 -7.80 -8.52
CA LEU A 35 1.98 -7.02 -7.36
C LEU A 35 3.30 -6.28 -7.62
N PRO A 36 4.32 -6.86 -8.29
CA PRO A 36 5.51 -6.10 -8.67
C PRO A 36 5.19 -4.93 -9.61
N THR A 37 4.30 -5.13 -10.59
CA THR A 37 3.91 -4.07 -11.52
C THR A 37 3.21 -2.92 -10.79
N ILE A 38 2.30 -3.23 -9.87
CA ILE A 38 1.62 -2.23 -9.03
C ILE A 38 2.65 -1.46 -8.19
N ALA A 39 3.54 -2.17 -7.48
CA ALA A 39 4.55 -1.54 -6.64
C ALA A 39 5.48 -0.63 -7.45
N VAL A 40 5.96 -1.08 -8.61
CA VAL A 40 6.79 -0.25 -9.51
C VAL A 40 6.05 1.00 -9.95
N PHE A 41 4.82 0.87 -10.43
CA PHE A 41 4.04 2.00 -10.93
C PHE A 41 3.72 3.01 -9.84
N GLU A 42 3.28 2.55 -8.68
CA GLU A 42 2.92 3.42 -7.57
C GLU A 42 4.14 4.12 -6.97
N GLU A 43 5.27 3.43 -6.80
CA GLU A 43 6.49 4.07 -6.29
C GLU A 43 7.09 5.05 -7.30
N LEU A 44 7.06 4.76 -8.59
CA LEU A 44 7.47 5.73 -9.63
C LEU A 44 6.62 6.99 -9.58
N LEU A 45 5.31 6.86 -9.41
CA LEU A 45 4.40 8.00 -9.36
C LEU A 45 4.55 8.79 -8.06
N PHE A 46 4.42 8.11 -6.91
CA PHE A 46 4.33 8.79 -5.62
C PHE A 46 5.71 9.20 -5.07
N ARG A 47 6.74 8.36 -5.21
CA ARG A 47 8.08 8.68 -4.66
C ARG A 47 9.00 9.25 -5.74
N GLY A 48 9.07 8.65 -6.91
CA GLY A 48 9.87 9.15 -8.00
C GLY A 48 9.40 10.52 -8.48
N ALA A 49 8.17 10.63 -8.95
CA ALA A 49 7.64 11.86 -9.53
C ALA A 49 7.27 12.90 -8.45
N LEU A 50 6.32 12.59 -7.55
CA LEU A 50 5.82 13.60 -6.61
C LEU A 50 6.86 14.00 -5.56
N VAL A 51 7.55 13.06 -4.91
CA VAL A 51 8.54 13.41 -3.91
C VAL A 51 9.86 13.82 -4.55
N GLY A 52 10.39 13.05 -5.52
CA GLY A 52 11.70 13.30 -6.11
C GLY A 52 11.69 14.48 -7.09
N VAL A 53 10.98 14.30 -8.22
CA VAL A 53 11.04 15.27 -9.33
C VAL A 53 10.41 16.60 -8.97
N VAL A 54 9.22 16.60 -8.33
CA VAL A 54 8.53 17.85 -7.96
C VAL A 54 9.32 18.61 -6.90
N ALA A 55 9.83 17.94 -5.86
CA ALA A 55 10.63 18.60 -4.84
C ALA A 55 11.89 19.25 -5.44
N ALA A 56 12.63 18.52 -6.28
CA ALA A 56 13.84 19.04 -6.92
C ALA A 56 13.53 20.14 -7.94
N GLY A 57 12.49 19.97 -8.76
CA GLY A 57 12.14 20.93 -9.83
C GLY A 57 11.61 22.26 -9.32
N TYR A 58 10.91 22.28 -8.19
CA TYR A 58 10.31 23.50 -7.61
C TYR A 58 11.03 23.99 -6.34
N GLY A 59 12.11 23.32 -5.92
CA GLY A 59 12.82 23.69 -4.69
C GLY A 59 11.99 23.52 -3.41
N VAL A 60 11.00 22.64 -3.43
CA VAL A 60 10.14 22.34 -2.28
C VAL A 60 10.80 21.29 -1.40
N SER A 61 10.56 21.36 -0.08
CA SER A 61 11.05 20.33 0.84
C SER A 61 10.57 18.92 0.44
N PRO A 62 11.46 17.94 0.28
CA PRO A 62 11.07 16.54 0.04
C PRO A 62 10.16 15.97 1.13
N TRP A 63 10.32 16.42 2.38
CA TRP A 63 9.46 16.03 3.49
C TRP A 63 8.04 16.58 3.36
N ALA A 64 7.89 17.82 2.88
CA ALA A 64 6.57 18.37 2.58
C ALA A 64 5.89 17.57 1.47
N MET A 65 6.65 17.23 0.43
CA MET A 65 6.14 16.39 -0.66
C MET A 65 5.84 14.96 -0.20
N ALA A 66 6.58 14.41 0.77
CA ALA A 66 6.28 13.12 1.38
C ALA A 66 4.90 13.11 2.05
N VAL A 67 4.53 14.18 2.77
CA VAL A 67 3.19 14.34 3.36
C VAL A 67 2.11 14.44 2.28
N VAL A 68 2.31 15.29 1.28
CA VAL A 68 1.36 15.46 0.17
C VAL A 68 1.14 14.17 -0.61
N ALA A 69 2.24 13.50 -1.00
CA ALA A 69 2.19 12.24 -1.72
C ALA A 69 1.50 11.12 -0.92
N SER A 70 1.71 11.06 0.40
CA SER A 70 1.07 10.09 1.29
C SER A 70 -0.44 10.35 1.43
N GLY A 71 -0.85 11.62 1.48
CA GLY A 71 -2.27 12.00 1.44
C GLY A 71 -2.94 11.61 0.12
N ALA A 72 -2.30 11.89 -1.01
CA ALA A 72 -2.79 11.50 -2.33
C ALA A 72 -2.86 9.97 -2.47
N PHE A 73 -1.86 9.25 -1.97
CA PHE A 73 -1.83 7.79 -1.95
C PHE A 73 -2.99 7.21 -1.13
N ALA A 74 -3.24 7.75 0.06
CA ALA A 74 -4.38 7.36 0.90
C ALA A 74 -5.73 7.58 0.19
N LEU A 75 -5.90 8.72 -0.47
CA LEU A 75 -7.14 9.05 -1.21
C LEU A 75 -7.35 8.09 -2.39
N GLY A 76 -6.29 7.71 -3.11
CA GLY A 76 -6.35 6.70 -4.18
C GLY A 76 -6.85 5.34 -3.69
N HIS A 77 -6.68 5.03 -2.40
CA HIS A 77 -7.14 3.78 -1.78
C HIS A 77 -8.51 3.91 -1.07
N GLY A 78 -9.32 4.89 -1.44
CA GLY A 78 -10.63 5.18 -0.84
C GLY A 78 -11.59 3.99 -0.80
N ALA A 79 -11.49 3.06 -1.76
CA ALA A 79 -12.28 1.83 -1.81
C ALA A 79 -12.09 0.93 -0.57
N GLN A 80 -10.93 1.01 0.11
CA GLN A 80 -10.64 0.27 1.34
C GLN A 80 -11.39 0.80 2.57
N GLY A 81 -12.05 1.96 2.45
CA GLY A 81 -12.72 2.64 3.54
C GLY A 81 -11.78 3.45 4.43
N ARG A 82 -12.34 4.15 5.43
CA ARG A 82 -11.57 5.15 6.21
C ARG A 82 -10.37 4.56 6.96
N LEU A 83 -10.52 3.36 7.53
CA LEU A 83 -9.41 2.70 8.25
C LEU A 83 -8.33 2.25 7.26
N GLY A 84 -8.73 1.61 6.15
CA GLY A 84 -7.81 1.22 5.09
C GLY A 84 -7.04 2.41 4.54
N MET A 85 -7.70 3.53 4.25
CA MET A 85 -7.05 4.78 3.84
C MET A 85 -6.02 5.29 4.87
N ALA A 86 -6.36 5.25 6.16
CA ALA A 86 -5.45 5.69 7.21
C ALA A 86 -4.20 4.80 7.29
N VAL A 87 -4.38 3.48 7.24
CA VAL A 87 -3.27 2.50 7.25
C VAL A 87 -2.42 2.65 5.99
N THR A 88 -3.05 2.74 4.82
CA THR A 88 -2.34 2.93 3.53
C THR A 88 -1.61 4.26 3.49
N GLY A 89 -2.21 5.33 4.02
CA GLY A 89 -1.54 6.64 4.12
C GLY A 89 -0.34 6.62 5.07
N ALA A 90 -0.44 5.93 6.21
CA ALA A 90 0.67 5.76 7.14
C ALA A 90 1.82 4.95 6.50
N LEU A 91 1.50 3.83 5.84
CA LEU A 91 2.47 3.06 5.06
C LEU A 91 3.09 3.91 3.96
N GLY A 92 2.26 4.68 3.26
CA GLY A 92 2.69 5.62 2.24
C GLY A 92 3.72 6.63 2.76
N PHE A 93 3.49 7.16 3.96
CA PHE A 93 4.44 8.08 4.59
C PHE A 93 5.75 7.38 4.99
N VAL A 94 5.70 6.16 5.53
CA VAL A 94 6.91 5.39 5.87
C VAL A 94 7.76 5.13 4.63
N LEU A 95 7.15 4.73 3.51
CA LEU A 95 7.87 4.52 2.25
C LEU A 95 8.43 5.83 1.68
N ALA A 96 7.67 6.94 1.77
CA ALA A 96 8.16 8.25 1.34
C ALA A 96 9.34 8.73 2.20
N ALA A 97 9.27 8.55 3.52
CA ALA A 97 10.38 8.86 4.43
C ALA A 97 11.62 8.01 4.13
N ALA A 98 11.43 6.70 3.90
CA ALA A 98 12.51 5.82 3.48
C ALA A 98 13.15 6.28 2.15
N PHE A 99 12.36 6.71 1.18
CA PHE A 99 12.86 7.28 -0.07
C PHE A 99 13.64 8.57 0.15
N VAL A 100 13.14 9.50 0.97
CA VAL A 100 13.82 10.76 1.27
C VAL A 100 15.18 10.51 1.94
N VAL A 101 15.24 9.55 2.88
CA VAL A 101 16.46 9.23 3.63
C VAL A 101 17.48 8.46 2.80
N THR A 102 17.03 7.49 2.00
CA THR A 102 17.92 6.58 1.27
C THR A 102 18.22 7.03 -0.16
N GLY A 103 17.36 7.84 -0.77
CA GLY A 103 17.41 8.17 -2.19
C GLY A 103 17.17 6.98 -3.12
N SER A 104 16.77 5.83 -2.59
CA SER A 104 16.65 4.58 -3.35
C SER A 104 15.20 4.25 -3.69
N LEU A 105 14.84 4.48 -4.94
CA LEU A 105 13.52 4.07 -5.47
C LEU A 105 13.37 2.54 -5.46
N LEU A 106 14.45 1.81 -5.77
CA LEU A 106 14.44 0.34 -5.76
C LEU A 106 14.13 -0.21 -4.36
N ALA A 107 14.70 0.38 -3.31
CA ALA A 107 14.47 -0.07 -1.93
C ALA A 107 12.98 0.06 -1.56
N VAL A 108 12.33 1.17 -1.91
CA VAL A 108 10.92 1.38 -1.58
C VAL A 108 9.99 0.54 -2.47
N ILE A 109 10.35 0.28 -3.74
CA ILE A 109 9.62 -0.65 -4.60
C ILE A 109 9.63 -2.06 -3.99
N VAL A 110 10.79 -2.54 -3.57
CA VAL A 110 10.92 -3.87 -2.95
C VAL A 110 10.15 -3.92 -1.62
N ALA A 111 10.26 -2.90 -0.77
CA ALA A 111 9.53 -2.84 0.50
C ALA A 111 8.01 -2.83 0.27
N HIS A 112 7.52 -2.03 -0.66
CA HIS A 112 6.11 -1.98 -1.02
C HIS A 112 5.60 -3.33 -1.53
N TYR A 113 6.33 -3.92 -2.48
CA TYR A 113 6.01 -5.25 -3.00
C TYR A 113 5.91 -6.29 -1.87
N LEU A 114 6.90 -6.33 -0.98
CA LEU A 114 6.92 -7.30 0.13
C LEU A 114 5.73 -7.12 1.09
N VAL A 115 5.36 -5.88 1.41
CA VAL A 115 4.17 -5.62 2.24
C VAL A 115 2.92 -6.16 1.58
N ASN A 116 2.69 -5.85 0.29
CA ASN A 116 1.53 -6.33 -0.44
C ASN A 116 1.53 -7.86 -0.58
N ALA A 117 2.67 -8.46 -0.92
CA ALA A 117 2.79 -9.91 -1.06
C ALA A 117 2.52 -10.63 0.26
N LEU A 118 3.10 -10.14 1.37
CA LEU A 118 2.86 -10.71 2.70
C LEU A 118 1.39 -10.56 3.11
N GLU A 119 0.77 -9.43 2.84
CA GLU A 119 -0.65 -9.22 3.13
C GLU A 119 -1.53 -10.26 2.42
N PHE A 120 -1.31 -10.47 1.12
CA PHE A 120 -2.06 -11.48 0.37
C PHE A 120 -1.78 -12.91 0.86
N VAL A 121 -0.52 -13.27 1.02
CA VAL A 121 -0.13 -14.63 1.46
C VAL A 121 -0.68 -14.94 2.85
N VAL A 122 -0.55 -14.02 3.80
CA VAL A 122 -0.98 -14.26 5.18
C VAL A 122 -2.51 -14.32 5.29
N HIS A 123 -3.22 -13.38 4.67
CA HIS A 123 -4.67 -13.29 4.84
C HIS A 123 -5.44 -14.24 3.92
N GLU A 124 -5.08 -14.29 2.65
CA GLU A 124 -5.82 -15.08 1.66
C GLU A 124 -5.20 -16.47 1.42
N GLY A 125 -3.87 -16.59 1.52
CA GLY A 125 -3.17 -17.87 1.34
C GLY A 125 -3.22 -18.77 2.57
N LEU A 126 -2.98 -18.22 3.75
CA LEU A 126 -2.94 -18.95 5.03
C LEU A 126 -4.25 -18.82 5.83
N GLY A 127 -5.18 -17.97 5.39
CA GLY A 127 -6.48 -17.77 6.07
C GLY A 127 -6.35 -17.15 7.46
N VAL A 128 -5.27 -16.41 7.74
CA VAL A 128 -5.08 -15.76 9.03
C VAL A 128 -5.92 -14.49 9.08
N GLU A 129 -7.01 -14.52 9.82
CA GLU A 129 -7.81 -13.33 10.11
C GLU A 129 -7.34 -12.71 11.43
N TRP A 130 -6.95 -11.45 11.37
CA TRP A 130 -6.73 -10.68 12.61
C TRP A 130 -8.08 -10.14 13.06
N SER A 131 -8.71 -10.88 13.97
CA SER A 131 -9.90 -10.40 14.67
C SER A 131 -9.44 -9.56 15.86
N PRO A 132 -9.84 -8.29 15.98
CA PRO A 132 -9.58 -7.50 17.19
C PRO A 132 -10.36 -8.02 18.41
N ASP A 133 -11.25 -8.97 18.20
CA ASP A 133 -12.15 -9.56 19.20
C ASP A 133 -11.74 -10.99 19.58
N GLY A 134 -10.43 -11.29 19.49
CA GLY A 134 -9.85 -12.53 19.98
C GLY A 134 -9.82 -12.57 21.49
N ALA A 135 -10.92 -12.87 22.12
CA ALA A 135 -11.07 -13.41 23.46
C ALA A 135 -12.42 -14.13 23.56
#